data_2df26b424f2568129f95e4052f21137d
#
_entry.id   2df26b424f2568129f95e4052f21137d
#
_cell.length_a   1.000
_cell.length_b   1.000
_cell.length_c   1.000
_cell.angle_alpha   90.00
_cell.angle_beta   90.00
_cell.angle_gamma   90.00
#
_symmetry.space_group_name_H-M   'P 1'
#
loop_
_entity.id
_entity.type
_entity.pdbx_description
1 polymer ?
#
loop_
_entity_poly.entity_id
_entity_poly.type
_entity_poly.pdbx_seq_one_letter_code
_entity_poly.pdbx_strand_id
1 'polypeptide(L)'
;MEDILNKITSIIETYESGAFKDLHVMHRELTCNMYYLSKKQVEYNVEWNKEYYNHESKVNAVKERHANRVVPELYLCRKIMDAAKGVSIAMGYEIKLN
;
A
#
# COMPACT_ATOMS: atom_id res chain seq x y z
N MET A 1 -9.80 -5.27 1.92
CA MET A 1 -8.67 -4.33 1.79
C MET A 1 -8.58 -3.33 2.92
N GLU A 2 -9.71 -2.81 3.36
CA GLU A 2 -9.75 -1.79 4.42
C GLU A 2 -9.05 -2.25 5.71
N ASP A 3 -9.25 -3.50 6.10
CA ASP A 3 -8.59 -4.07 7.28
C ASP A 3 -7.06 -4.08 7.14
N ILE A 4 -6.55 -4.41 5.96
CA ILE A 4 -5.11 -4.43 5.69
C ILE A 4 -4.54 -3.02 5.77
N LEU A 5 -5.22 -2.04 5.16
CA LEU A 5 -4.80 -0.64 5.20
C LEU A 5 -4.79 -0.10 6.63
N ASN A 6 -5.81 -0.42 7.41
CA ASN A 6 -5.90 0.01 8.80
C ASN A 6 -4.79 -0.61 9.66
N LYS A 7 -4.47 -1.87 9.46
CA LYS A 7 -3.38 -2.53 10.16
C LYS A 7 -2.04 -1.90 9.84
N ILE A 8 -1.75 -1.66 8.56
CA ILE A 8 -0.50 -1.02 8.14
C ILE A 8 -0.40 0.39 8.70
N THR A 9 -1.47 1.18 8.58
CA THR A 9 -1.50 2.54 9.10
C THR A 9 -1.27 2.57 10.61
N SER A 10 -1.90 1.67 11.34
CA SER A 10 -1.72 1.55 12.78
C SER A 10 -0.27 1.21 13.16
N ILE A 11 0.35 0.29 12.43
CA ILE A 11 1.75 -0.09 12.66
C ILE A 11 2.67 1.11 12.42
N ILE A 12 2.46 1.84 11.32
CA ILE A 12 3.26 3.02 10.98
C ILE A 12 3.12 4.09 12.06
N GLU A 13 1.91 4.39 12.51
CA GLU A 13 1.65 5.38 13.54
C GLU A 13 2.28 4.99 14.87
N THR A 14 2.17 3.71 15.25
CA THR A 14 2.77 3.20 16.48
C THR A 14 4.29 3.31 16.43
N TYR A 15 4.90 2.98 15.29
CA TYR A 15 6.34 3.10 15.10
C TYR A 15 6.79 4.56 15.21
N GLU A 16 6.12 5.47 14.53
CA GLU A 16 6.46 6.89 14.53
C GLU A 16 6.31 7.53 15.91
N SER A 17 5.35 7.07 16.71
CA SER A 17 5.16 7.57 18.08
C SER A 17 6.18 7.03 19.06
N GLY A 18 6.94 5.99 18.70
CA GLY A 18 7.89 5.33 19.58
C GLY A 18 7.25 4.42 20.62
N ALA A 19 5.94 4.22 20.58
CA ALA A 19 5.19 3.46 21.58
C ALA A 19 5.11 1.96 21.25
N PHE A 20 6.23 1.37 20.84
CA PHE A 20 6.29 -0.07 20.54
C PHE A 20 7.16 -0.81 21.54
N LYS A 21 6.81 -2.07 21.80
CA LYS A 21 7.54 -2.93 22.76
C LYS A 21 8.55 -3.85 22.09
N ASP A 22 8.22 -4.37 20.93
CA ASP A 22 9.05 -5.33 20.20
C ASP A 22 9.13 -4.97 18.73
N LEU A 23 10.25 -4.41 18.33
CA LEU A 23 10.47 -3.94 16.97
C LEU A 23 10.52 -5.09 15.96
N HIS A 24 11.06 -6.25 16.36
CA HIS A 24 11.11 -7.42 15.48
C HIS A 24 9.71 -7.94 15.13
N VAL A 25 8.83 -8.02 16.13
CA VAL A 25 7.45 -8.46 15.93
C VAL A 25 6.71 -7.45 15.06
N MET A 26 6.87 -6.16 15.34
CA MET A 26 6.23 -5.09 14.56
C MET A 26 6.68 -5.11 13.11
N HIS A 27 7.98 -5.29 12.86
CA HIS A 27 8.54 -5.38 11.51
C HIS A 27 7.96 -6.58 10.75
N ARG A 28 7.85 -7.72 11.42
CA ARG A 28 7.25 -8.93 10.83
C ARG A 28 5.78 -8.71 10.46
N GLU A 29 5.03 -8.10 11.36
CA GLU A 29 3.61 -7.79 11.09
C GLU A 29 3.48 -6.82 9.91
N LEU A 30 4.32 -5.81 9.85
CA LEU A 30 4.31 -4.86 8.74
C LEU A 30 4.60 -5.56 7.40
N THR A 31 5.66 -6.36 7.33
CA THR A 31 6.04 -7.04 6.09
C THR A 31 4.99 -8.07 5.65
N CYS A 32 4.36 -8.75 6.60
CA CYS A 32 3.26 -9.67 6.32
C CYS A 32 2.07 -8.95 5.69
N ASN A 33 1.68 -7.82 6.27
CA ASN A 33 0.57 -7.03 5.75
C ASN A 33 0.90 -6.38 4.40
N MET A 34 2.15 -5.99 4.19
CA MET A 34 2.62 -5.49 2.89
C MET A 34 2.46 -6.55 1.79
N TYR A 35 2.76 -7.81 2.13
CA TYR A 35 2.56 -8.92 1.20
C TYR A 35 1.08 -9.05 0.79
N TYR A 36 0.17 -9.02 1.75
CA TYR A 36 -1.26 -9.08 1.45
C TYR A 36 -1.74 -7.86 0.67
N LEU A 37 -1.21 -6.68 0.99
CA LEU A 37 -1.53 -5.47 0.23
C LEU A 37 -1.04 -5.56 -1.21
N SER A 38 0.14 -6.15 -1.44
CA SER A 38 0.67 -6.31 -2.79
C SER A 38 -0.22 -7.22 -3.65
N LYS A 39 -0.82 -8.25 -3.06
CA LYS A 39 -1.79 -9.08 -3.76
C LYS A 39 -3.03 -8.29 -4.17
N LYS A 40 -3.55 -7.47 -3.27
CA LYS A 40 -4.69 -6.59 -3.56
C LYS A 40 -4.35 -5.56 -4.62
N GLN A 41 -3.14 -5.03 -4.58
CA GLN A 41 -2.67 -4.07 -5.59
C GLN A 41 -2.68 -4.69 -6.99
N VAL A 42 -2.27 -5.95 -7.12
CA VAL A 42 -2.32 -6.67 -8.40
C VAL A 42 -3.76 -6.79 -8.90
N GLU A 43 -4.69 -7.17 -8.02
CA GLU A 43 -6.11 -7.27 -8.37
C GLU A 43 -6.67 -5.93 -8.88
N TYR A 44 -6.42 -4.86 -8.16
CA TYR A 44 -6.87 -3.53 -8.55
C TYR A 44 -6.19 -3.03 -9.81
N ASN A 45 -4.93 -3.40 -10.03
CA ASN A 45 -4.21 -3.05 -11.25
C ASN A 45 -4.86 -3.70 -12.48
N VAL A 46 -5.29 -4.95 -12.36
CA VAL A 46 -6.02 -5.65 -13.42
C VAL A 46 -7.35 -4.94 -13.73
N GLU A 47 -8.11 -4.60 -12.69
CA GLU A 47 -9.37 -3.86 -12.85
C GLU A 47 -9.15 -2.50 -13.50
N TRP A 48 -8.12 -1.78 -13.06
CA TRP A 48 -7.77 -0.47 -13.59
C TRP A 48 -7.43 -0.55 -15.08
N ASN A 49 -6.64 -1.55 -15.46
CA ASN A 49 -6.26 -1.74 -16.86
C ASN A 49 -7.48 -2.09 -17.73
N LYS A 50 -8.41 -2.88 -17.23
CA LYS A 50 -9.66 -3.19 -17.90
C LYS A 50 -10.44 -1.91 -18.20
N GLU A 51 -10.61 -1.06 -17.20
CA GLU A 51 -11.34 0.19 -17.35
C GLU A 51 -10.65 1.14 -18.32
N TYR A 52 -9.31 1.20 -18.26
CA TYR A 52 -8.51 2.04 -19.14
C TYR A 52 -8.62 1.61 -20.60
N TYR A 53 -8.36 0.32 -20.87
CA TYR A 53 -8.31 -0.17 -22.26
C TYR A 53 -9.67 -0.39 -22.89
N ASN A 54 -10.72 -0.56 -22.10
CA ASN A 54 -12.09 -0.74 -22.61
C ASN A 54 -12.85 0.57 -22.76
N HIS A 55 -12.27 1.69 -22.38
CA HIS A 55 -12.91 2.99 -22.51
C HIS A 55 -12.92 3.44 -23.97
N GLU A 56 -14.05 4.01 -24.42
CA GLU A 56 -14.26 4.40 -25.81
C GLU A 56 -13.42 5.57 -26.28
N SER A 57 -12.98 6.45 -25.39
CA SER A 57 -12.18 7.62 -25.75
C SER A 57 -10.83 7.20 -26.34
N LYS A 58 -10.34 7.99 -27.29
CA LYS A 58 -9.00 7.83 -27.86
C LYS A 58 -7.97 8.70 -27.12
N VAL A 59 -8.43 9.53 -26.20
CA VAL A 59 -7.55 10.44 -25.43
C VAL A 59 -7.10 9.73 -24.16
N ASN A 60 -5.80 9.51 -24.01
CA ASN A 60 -5.23 8.79 -22.87
C ASN A 60 -5.58 9.43 -21.53
N ALA A 61 -5.56 10.76 -21.44
CA ALA A 61 -5.90 11.47 -20.21
C ALA A 61 -7.35 11.21 -19.76
N VAL A 62 -8.27 11.07 -20.69
CA VAL A 62 -9.68 10.77 -20.40
C VAL A 62 -9.84 9.36 -19.89
N LYS A 63 -9.14 8.39 -20.52
CA LYS A 63 -9.13 6.99 -20.11
C LYS A 63 -8.57 6.83 -18.68
N GLU A 64 -7.46 7.50 -18.41
CA GLU A 64 -6.80 7.46 -17.10
C GLU A 64 -7.70 8.04 -16.01
N ARG A 65 -8.34 9.18 -16.29
CA ARG A 65 -9.28 9.79 -15.33
C ARG A 65 -10.46 8.87 -15.03
N HIS A 66 -10.99 8.21 -16.07
CA HIS A 66 -12.07 7.25 -15.90
C HIS A 66 -11.63 6.08 -15.03
N ALA A 67 -10.49 5.46 -15.35
CA ALA A 67 -9.97 4.31 -14.60
C ALA A 67 -9.69 4.68 -13.14
N ASN A 68 -9.11 5.86 -12.88
CA ASN A 68 -8.85 6.35 -11.53
C ASN A 68 -10.14 6.58 -10.73
N ARG A 69 -11.21 6.99 -11.39
CA ARG A 69 -12.50 7.22 -10.75
C ARG A 69 -13.21 5.92 -10.41
N VAL A 70 -13.11 4.91 -11.28
CA VAL A 70 -13.77 3.60 -11.08
C VAL A 70 -12.98 2.73 -10.11
N VAL A 71 -11.64 2.82 -10.13
CA VAL A 71 -10.76 1.99 -9.28
C VAL A 71 -9.84 2.91 -8.45
N PRO A 72 -10.39 3.68 -7.51
CA PRO A 72 -9.58 4.56 -6.66
C PRO A 72 -8.68 3.79 -5.69
N GLU A 73 -9.01 2.54 -5.40
CA GLU A 73 -8.28 1.67 -4.48
C GLU A 73 -6.83 1.45 -4.92
N LEU A 74 -6.56 1.47 -6.23
CA LEU A 74 -5.20 1.27 -6.73
C LEU A 74 -4.27 2.38 -6.27
N TYR A 75 -4.71 3.63 -6.35
CA TYR A 75 -3.93 4.77 -5.88
C TYR A 75 -3.66 4.69 -4.38
N LEU A 76 -4.70 4.34 -3.62
CA LEU A 76 -4.59 4.21 -2.17
C LEU A 76 -3.61 3.09 -1.78
N CYS A 77 -3.69 1.94 -2.44
CA CYS A 77 -2.75 0.84 -2.23
C CYS A 77 -1.31 1.26 -2.48
N ARG A 78 -1.05 1.98 -3.57
CA ARG A 78 0.29 2.45 -3.90
C ARG A 78 0.82 3.42 -2.87
N LYS A 79 -0.01 4.34 -2.42
CA LYS A 79 0.38 5.34 -1.42
C LYS A 79 0.76 4.70 -0.10
N ILE A 80 -0.09 3.80 0.39
CA ILE A 80 0.16 3.10 1.66
C ILE A 80 1.36 2.16 1.53
N MET A 81 1.51 1.49 0.38
CA MET A 81 2.66 0.62 0.14
C MET A 81 3.97 1.40 0.17
N ASP A 82 4.02 2.58 -0.45
CA ASP A 82 5.22 3.41 -0.46
C ASP A 82 5.59 3.86 0.96
N ALA A 83 4.61 4.29 1.75
CA ALA A 83 4.82 4.65 3.15
C ALA A 83 5.32 3.45 3.97
N ALA A 84 4.71 2.28 3.77
CA ALA A 84 5.09 1.06 4.46
C ALA A 84 6.52 0.62 4.13
N LYS A 85 6.93 0.74 2.88
CA LYS A 85 8.31 0.42 2.45
C LYS A 85 9.32 1.31 3.16
N GLY A 86 9.05 2.61 3.25
CA GLY A 86 9.93 3.55 3.95
C GLY A 86 10.09 3.19 5.43
N VAL A 87 8.98 2.90 6.09
CA VAL A 87 8.98 2.50 7.51
C VAL A 87 9.67 1.15 7.71
N SER A 88 9.41 0.18 6.82
CA SER A 88 10.06 -1.13 6.89
C SER A 88 11.58 -1.02 6.79
N ILE A 89 12.09 -0.17 5.92
CA ILE A 89 13.53 0.08 5.78
C ILE A 89 14.08 0.72 7.07
N ALA A 90 13.39 1.70 7.62
CA ALA A 90 13.79 2.36 8.86
C ALA A 90 13.84 1.38 10.03
N MET A 91 12.84 0.52 10.17
CA MET A 91 12.81 -0.54 11.18
C MET A 91 13.98 -1.50 11.03
N GLY A 92 14.28 -1.88 9.77
CA GLY A 92 15.42 -2.75 9.46
C GLY A 92 16.75 -2.18 9.93
N TYR A 93 16.96 -0.89 9.73
CA TYR A 93 18.16 -0.21 10.21
C TYR A 93 18.22 -0.19 11.74
N GLU A 94 17.14 0.10 12.42
CA GLU A 94 17.10 0.11 13.89
C GLU A 94 17.39 -1.29 14.46
N ILE A 95 16.82 -2.33 13.85
CA ILE A 95 17.07 -3.72 14.26
C ILE A 95 18.54 -4.08 14.14
N LYS A 96 19.22 -3.64 13.07
CA LYS A 96 20.65 -3.90 12.88
C LYS A 96 21.53 -3.16 13.87
N LEU A 97 21.13 -1.97 14.29
CA LEU A 97 21.90 -1.14 15.22
C LEU A 97 21.79 -1.65 16.66
N ASN A 98 20.77 -2.39 16.97
CA ASN A 98 20.55 -2.97 18.28
C ASN A 98 21.05 -4.40 18.35
#